data_8e5c7469b6ecd1b8d7c79227ca7b0fb0
#
_entry.id   8e5c7469b6ecd1b8d7c79227ca7b0fb0
#
_cell.length_a   1.000
_cell.length_b   1.000
_cell.length_c   1.000
_cell.angle_alpha   90.00
_cell.angle_beta   90.00
_cell.angle_gamma   90.00
#
_symmetry.space_group_name_H-M   'P 1'
#
loop_
_entity.id
_entity.type
_entity.pdbx_description
1 polymer ?
#
loop_
_entity_poly.entity_id
_entity_poly.type
_entity_poly.pdbx_seq_one_letter_code
_entity_poly.pdbx_strand_id
1 'polypeptide(L)'
;MRKIITIAREFGAGGGEIGRRVAKELGIEYYDKDIILRTALADPKLTPEEVRKWDERVPQTFGFAQSLFDFYNKPLDEQLWQAQMDAIREMASHESCVIVGRNSEYILKEFDHCLRVFAHAGFQWRVNRMAGKMPGVPLEQVASDVRQADKARKKSCEHYTKTRYRDAANYDLCINTEKLGIDRA
;
A
#
# COMPACT_ATOMS: atom_id res chain seq x y z
N MET A 1 -6.09 22.91 9.55
CA MET A 1 -5.96 22.39 8.16
C MET A 1 -5.46 20.96 8.28
N ARG A 2 -6.20 19.99 7.76
CA ARG A 2 -5.82 18.58 7.82
C ARG A 2 -4.63 18.31 6.86
N LYS A 3 -3.72 17.45 7.28
CA LYS A 3 -2.58 17.01 6.48
C LYS A 3 -2.82 15.56 6.09
N ILE A 4 -3.00 15.29 4.82
CA ILE A 4 -3.19 13.95 4.28
C ILE A 4 -1.97 13.62 3.42
N ILE A 5 -1.34 12.48 3.66
CA ILE A 5 -0.19 12.00 2.90
C ILE A 5 -0.49 10.57 2.41
N THR A 6 -0.50 10.36 1.11
CA THR A 6 -0.61 9.02 0.55
C THR A 6 0.75 8.54 0.06
N ILE A 7 1.11 7.28 0.34
CA ILE A 7 2.39 6.71 -0.09
C ILE A 7 2.17 5.44 -0.91
N ALA A 8 2.23 5.58 -2.23
CA ALA A 8 2.38 4.48 -3.15
C ALA A 8 3.86 4.06 -3.22
N ARG A 9 4.15 2.81 -3.57
CA ARG A 9 5.52 2.32 -3.49
C ARG A 9 5.76 1.06 -4.28
N GLU A 10 7.00 0.86 -4.69
CA GLU A 10 7.53 -0.44 -5.10
C GLU A 10 7.75 -1.35 -3.89
N PHE A 11 7.70 -2.67 -4.11
CA PHE A 11 8.00 -3.62 -3.03
C PHE A 11 9.48 -3.56 -2.66
N GLY A 12 9.75 -3.48 -1.37
CA GLY A 12 11.12 -3.33 -0.85
C GLY A 12 11.68 -1.89 -0.86
N ALA A 13 10.97 -0.91 -1.44
CA ALA A 13 11.42 0.49 -1.45
C ALA A 13 11.26 1.25 -0.12
N GLY A 14 10.69 0.62 0.91
CA GLY A 14 10.63 1.24 2.24
C GLY A 14 9.43 2.15 2.50
N GLY A 15 8.51 2.32 1.56
CA GLY A 15 7.40 3.27 1.70
C GLY A 15 6.54 3.09 2.96
N GLY A 16 6.33 1.86 3.44
CA GLY A 16 5.62 1.63 4.71
C GLY A 16 6.41 2.08 5.94
N GLU A 17 7.73 1.93 5.91
CA GLU A 17 8.62 2.39 6.99
C GLU A 17 8.70 3.92 7.01
N ILE A 18 8.86 4.53 5.85
CA ILE A 18 8.83 5.99 5.70
C ILE A 18 7.50 6.54 6.20
N GLY A 19 6.38 5.97 5.76
CA GLY A 19 5.05 6.41 6.19
C GLY A 19 4.83 6.36 7.70
N ARG A 20 5.29 5.29 8.35
CA ARG A 20 5.18 5.16 9.81
C ARG A 20 6.04 6.20 10.54
N ARG A 21 7.24 6.49 10.04
CA ARG A 21 8.11 7.52 10.60
C ARG A 21 7.55 8.92 10.41
N VAL A 22 7.05 9.23 9.21
CA VAL A 22 6.42 10.51 8.92
C VAL A 22 5.19 10.74 9.81
N ALA A 23 4.34 9.73 9.96
CA ALA A 23 3.19 9.82 10.85
C ALA A 23 3.59 10.11 12.30
N LYS A 24 4.59 9.39 12.80
CA LYS A 24 5.15 9.60 14.15
C LYS A 24 5.74 10.99 14.32
N GLU A 25 6.54 11.46 13.36
CA GLU A 25 7.19 12.78 13.40
C GLU A 25 6.18 13.93 13.39
N LEU A 26 5.12 13.77 12.59
CA LEU A 26 4.06 14.77 12.48
C LEU A 26 2.98 14.66 13.57
N GLY A 27 3.00 13.58 14.38
CA GLY A 27 1.98 13.32 15.39
C GLY A 27 0.59 13.09 14.78
N ILE A 28 0.52 12.38 13.63
CA ILE A 28 -0.73 12.09 12.90
C ILE A 28 -0.93 10.58 12.75
N GLU A 29 -2.13 10.17 12.38
CA GLU A 29 -2.49 8.76 12.27
C GLU A 29 -1.78 8.05 11.11
N TYR A 30 -1.59 6.74 11.26
CA TYR A 30 -0.97 5.88 10.25
C TYR A 30 -1.88 4.73 9.87
N TYR A 31 -2.19 4.64 8.58
CA TYR A 31 -3.04 3.60 8.03
C TYR A 31 -2.30 2.78 6.98
N ASP A 32 -2.17 1.50 7.24
CA ASP A 32 -1.64 0.54 6.28
C ASP A 32 -2.72 -0.40 5.74
N LYS A 33 -2.27 -1.35 4.91
CA LYS A 33 -3.16 -2.31 4.26
C LYS A 33 -4.05 -3.08 5.25
N ASP A 34 -3.54 -3.40 6.44
CA ASP A 34 -4.26 -4.26 7.38
C ASP A 34 -5.33 -3.45 8.13
N ILE A 35 -5.01 -2.22 8.51
CA ILE A 35 -5.97 -1.30 9.13
C ILE A 35 -7.10 -0.96 8.15
N ILE A 36 -6.74 -0.57 6.92
CA ILE A 36 -7.71 -0.22 5.88
C ILE A 36 -8.65 -1.41 5.59
N LEU A 37 -8.09 -2.61 5.49
CA LEU A 37 -8.91 -3.80 5.22
C LEU A 37 -9.86 -4.10 6.38
N ARG A 38 -9.41 -4.07 7.62
CA ARG A 38 -10.26 -4.29 8.80
C ARG A 38 -11.39 -3.28 8.87
N THR A 39 -11.10 -2.01 8.59
CA THR A 39 -12.14 -0.96 8.55
C THR A 39 -13.14 -1.21 7.42
N ALA A 40 -12.67 -1.58 6.22
CA ALA A 40 -13.54 -1.91 5.11
C ALA A 40 -14.42 -3.15 5.39
N LEU A 41 -13.88 -4.18 6.05
CA LEU A 41 -14.64 -5.38 6.43
C LEU A 41 -15.64 -5.12 7.55
N ALA A 42 -15.53 -4.04 8.29
CA ALA A 42 -16.51 -3.62 9.29
C ALA A 42 -17.71 -2.85 8.68
N ASP A 43 -17.71 -2.59 7.36
CA ASP A 43 -18.85 -1.93 6.69
C ASP A 43 -20.11 -2.79 6.82
N PRO A 44 -21.20 -2.25 7.42
CA PRO A 44 -22.46 -2.99 7.59
C PRO A 44 -23.16 -3.35 6.28
N LYS A 45 -22.73 -2.81 5.15
CA LYS A 45 -23.22 -3.17 3.81
C LYS A 45 -22.65 -4.49 3.31
N LEU A 46 -21.55 -4.98 3.90
CA LEU A 46 -20.96 -6.26 3.55
C LEU A 46 -21.71 -7.40 4.27
N THR A 47 -22.01 -8.44 3.54
CA THR A 47 -22.63 -9.65 4.12
C THR A 47 -21.58 -10.45 4.92
N PRO A 48 -22.00 -11.21 5.95
CA PRO A 48 -21.08 -12.08 6.69
C PRO A 48 -20.35 -13.10 5.80
N GLU A 49 -20.94 -13.49 4.67
CA GLU A 49 -20.31 -14.40 3.69
C GLU A 49 -19.19 -13.71 2.90
N GLU A 50 -19.38 -12.47 2.50
CA GLU A 50 -18.36 -11.65 1.85
C GLU A 50 -17.19 -11.39 2.80
N VAL A 51 -17.47 -11.03 4.04
CA VAL A 51 -16.44 -10.82 5.07
C VAL A 51 -15.63 -12.12 5.28
N ARG A 52 -16.30 -13.27 5.46
CA ARG A 52 -15.65 -14.57 5.65
C ARG A 52 -14.78 -14.96 4.45
N LYS A 53 -15.29 -14.78 3.23
CA LYS A 53 -14.56 -15.06 1.98
C LYS A 53 -13.27 -14.28 1.87
N TRP A 54 -13.19 -13.12 2.51
CA TRP A 54 -11.99 -12.27 2.55
C TRP A 54 -11.11 -12.56 3.76
N ASP A 55 -11.68 -12.88 4.90
CA ASP A 55 -10.95 -13.25 6.11
C ASP A 55 -10.16 -14.55 5.90
N GLU A 56 -10.73 -15.52 5.18
CA GLU A 56 -10.05 -16.75 4.76
C GLU A 56 -8.89 -16.50 3.76
N ARG A 57 -8.86 -15.35 3.09
CA ARG A 57 -7.81 -14.95 2.14
C ARG A 57 -6.70 -14.11 2.78
N VAL A 58 -6.90 -13.60 3.98
CA VAL A 58 -5.88 -12.91 4.76
C VAL A 58 -5.04 -13.99 5.46
N PRO A 59 -3.80 -14.25 5.02
CA PRO A 59 -2.98 -15.26 5.67
C PRO A 59 -2.74 -14.86 7.13
N GLN A 60 -3.20 -15.67 8.05
CA GLN A 60 -2.99 -15.45 9.49
C GLN A 60 -1.57 -15.76 9.95
N THR A 61 -0.74 -16.38 9.11
CA THR A 61 0.61 -16.79 9.49
C THR A 61 1.59 -16.79 8.31
N PHE A 62 2.73 -16.16 8.53
CA PHE A 62 4.03 -16.34 7.86
C PHE A 62 4.06 -16.40 6.32
N GLY A 63 4.48 -15.32 5.74
CA GLY A 63 4.82 -15.16 4.35
C GLY A 63 4.46 -13.76 3.87
N PHE A 64 5.23 -12.75 4.25
CA PHE A 64 4.95 -11.35 3.87
C PHE A 64 4.78 -11.17 2.35
N ALA A 65 5.53 -11.95 1.56
CA ALA A 65 5.42 -11.98 0.11
C ALA A 65 4.15 -12.72 -0.36
N GLN A 66 3.82 -13.87 0.22
CA GLN A 66 2.62 -14.65 -0.13
C GLN A 66 1.34 -13.89 0.19
N SER A 67 1.28 -13.25 1.36
CA SER A 67 0.16 -12.38 1.77
C SER A 67 -0.09 -11.21 0.82
N LEU A 68 0.97 -10.61 0.30
CA LEU A 68 0.85 -9.56 -0.71
C LEU A 68 0.41 -10.12 -2.06
N PHE A 69 0.93 -11.28 -2.43
CA PHE A 69 0.63 -11.94 -3.70
C PHE A 69 -0.85 -12.36 -3.79
N ASP A 70 -1.36 -13.03 -2.77
CA ASP A 70 -2.74 -13.53 -2.75
C ASP A 70 -3.75 -12.37 -2.73
N PHE A 71 -3.43 -11.30 -2.02
CA PHE A 71 -4.29 -10.12 -1.95
C PHE A 71 -4.41 -9.38 -3.30
N TYR A 72 -3.30 -9.25 -4.04
CA TYR A 72 -3.30 -8.50 -5.30
C TYR A 72 -3.64 -9.34 -6.53
N ASN A 73 -3.54 -10.67 -6.46
CA ASN A 73 -3.74 -11.54 -7.62
C ASN A 73 -5.22 -11.79 -7.96
N LYS A 74 -6.12 -11.67 -6.99
CA LYS A 74 -7.56 -11.75 -7.27
C LYS A 74 -8.14 -10.34 -7.16
N PRO A 75 -8.85 -9.84 -8.19
CA PRO A 75 -9.58 -8.59 -8.06
C PRO A 75 -10.48 -8.67 -6.82
N LEU A 76 -10.53 -7.57 -6.07
CA LEU A 76 -11.60 -7.37 -5.09
C LEU A 76 -12.91 -7.42 -5.88
N ASP A 77 -13.96 -7.98 -5.31
CA ASP A 77 -15.27 -7.72 -5.88
C ASP A 77 -15.62 -6.24 -5.72
N GLU A 78 -16.58 -5.79 -6.50
CA GLU A 78 -16.98 -4.37 -6.57
C GLU A 78 -17.35 -3.82 -5.18
N GLN A 79 -18.00 -4.61 -4.37
CA GLN A 79 -18.48 -4.19 -3.04
C GLN A 79 -17.32 -3.95 -2.06
N LEU A 80 -16.33 -4.85 -2.04
CA LEU A 80 -15.17 -4.65 -1.18
C LEU A 80 -14.27 -3.51 -1.67
N TRP A 81 -14.16 -3.31 -2.99
CA TRP A 81 -13.48 -2.14 -3.53
C TRP A 81 -14.16 -0.85 -3.07
N GLN A 82 -15.50 -0.81 -3.14
CA GLN A 82 -16.27 0.33 -2.68
C GLN A 82 -16.11 0.56 -1.17
N ALA A 83 -16.24 -0.49 -0.35
CA ALA A 83 -16.03 -0.41 1.09
C ALA A 83 -14.62 0.10 1.46
N GLN A 84 -13.60 -0.35 0.71
CA GLN A 84 -12.24 0.14 0.89
C GLN A 84 -12.10 1.63 0.52
N MET A 85 -12.74 2.06 -0.56
CA MET A 85 -12.75 3.47 -0.95
C MET A 85 -13.42 4.36 0.11
N ASP A 86 -14.57 3.89 0.61
CA ASP A 86 -15.35 4.61 1.63
C ASP A 86 -14.56 4.70 2.94
N ALA A 87 -13.94 3.61 3.40
CA ALA A 87 -13.07 3.61 4.57
C ALA A 87 -11.88 4.60 4.43
N ILE A 88 -11.21 4.62 3.28
CA ILE A 88 -10.09 5.55 3.04
C ILE A 88 -10.55 7.00 3.03
N ARG A 89 -11.69 7.29 2.40
CA ARG A 89 -12.28 8.64 2.39
C ARG A 89 -12.71 9.09 3.78
N GLU A 90 -13.31 8.21 4.54
CA GLU A 90 -13.72 8.47 5.92
C GLU A 90 -12.51 8.81 6.79
N MET A 91 -11.45 7.98 6.80
CA MET A 91 -10.20 8.26 7.52
C MET A 91 -9.64 9.65 7.16
N ALA A 92 -9.50 9.96 5.88
CA ALA A 92 -8.99 11.24 5.41
C ALA A 92 -9.92 12.43 5.73
N SER A 93 -11.22 12.19 5.88
CA SER A 93 -12.20 13.22 6.21
C SER A 93 -12.24 13.59 7.70
N HIS A 94 -11.81 12.68 8.58
CA HIS A 94 -11.90 12.89 10.02
C HIS A 94 -10.63 13.47 10.61
N GLU A 95 -9.45 13.05 10.15
CA GLU A 95 -8.20 13.41 10.79
C GLU A 95 -7.02 13.57 9.81
N SER A 96 -5.91 14.12 10.31
CA SER A 96 -4.65 14.15 9.57
C SER A 96 -4.02 12.76 9.61
N CYS A 97 -3.59 12.26 8.47
CA CYS A 97 -3.10 10.88 8.40
C CYS A 97 -2.09 10.62 7.28
N VAL A 98 -1.34 9.56 7.45
CA VAL A 98 -0.52 8.92 6.41
C VAL A 98 -1.19 7.61 6.00
N ILE A 99 -1.52 7.46 4.74
CA ILE A 99 -2.16 6.25 4.18
C ILE A 99 -1.18 5.57 3.22
N VAL A 100 -0.90 4.29 3.44
CA VAL A 100 0.11 3.56 2.67
C VAL A 100 -0.52 2.52 1.75
N GLY A 101 -0.56 2.81 0.46
CA GLY A 101 -1.03 1.94 -0.62
C GLY A 101 -2.54 1.93 -0.81
N ARG A 102 -3.08 0.82 -1.34
CA ARG A 102 -4.52 0.65 -1.63
C ARG A 102 -5.07 1.64 -2.67
N ASN A 103 -4.21 2.13 -3.55
CA ASN A 103 -4.54 3.17 -4.50
C ASN A 103 -5.12 4.44 -3.83
N SER A 104 -4.70 4.70 -2.59
CA SER A 104 -5.17 5.86 -1.83
C SER A 104 -4.85 7.19 -2.52
N GLU A 105 -3.75 7.26 -3.27
CA GLU A 105 -3.40 8.41 -4.12
C GLU A 105 -4.46 8.72 -5.18
N TYR A 106 -5.10 7.68 -5.73
CA TYR A 106 -6.19 7.82 -6.67
C TYR A 106 -7.52 8.12 -5.98
N ILE A 107 -7.81 7.41 -4.89
CA ILE A 107 -9.07 7.54 -4.13
C ILE A 107 -9.23 8.97 -3.57
N LEU A 108 -8.10 9.56 -3.15
CA LEU A 108 -8.05 10.90 -2.53
C LEU A 108 -7.59 12.00 -3.49
N LYS A 109 -7.58 11.76 -4.80
CA LYS A 109 -7.09 12.73 -5.79
C LYS A 109 -7.84 14.06 -5.79
N GLU A 110 -9.11 14.07 -5.39
CA GLU A 110 -9.96 15.26 -5.28
C GLU A 110 -9.94 15.90 -3.87
N PHE A 111 -9.14 15.33 -2.96
CA PHE A 111 -9.02 15.90 -1.61
C PHE A 111 -8.03 17.04 -1.59
N ASP A 112 -8.47 18.21 -1.12
CA ASP A 112 -7.60 19.34 -0.88
C ASP A 112 -6.52 18.97 0.15
N HIS A 113 -5.30 19.46 -0.05
CA HIS A 113 -4.17 19.25 0.87
C HIS A 113 -3.74 17.78 1.04
N CYS A 114 -3.94 16.95 0.03
CA CYS A 114 -3.44 15.59 -0.05
C CYS A 114 -2.10 15.55 -0.81
N LEU A 115 -0.99 15.26 -0.11
CA LEU A 115 0.31 15.03 -0.72
C LEU A 115 0.42 13.56 -1.19
N ARG A 116 0.59 13.34 -2.48
CA ARG A 116 0.70 12.02 -3.09
C ARG A 116 2.15 11.70 -3.37
N VAL A 117 2.68 10.70 -2.66
CA VAL A 117 4.09 10.30 -2.71
C VAL A 117 4.24 8.94 -3.37
N PHE A 118 5.28 8.77 -4.19
CA PHE A 118 5.70 7.48 -4.71
C PHE A 118 7.13 7.15 -4.28
N ALA A 119 7.32 6.07 -3.54
CA ALA A 119 8.64 5.59 -3.12
C ALA A 119 9.13 4.47 -4.04
N HIS A 120 10.30 4.65 -4.64
CA HIS A 120 10.92 3.68 -5.54
C HIS A 120 12.41 3.49 -5.27
N ALA A 121 12.99 2.41 -5.79
CA ALA A 121 14.42 2.14 -5.74
C ALA A 121 14.82 1.13 -6.83
N GLY A 122 16.12 1.01 -7.12
CA GLY A 122 16.62 0.02 -8.05
C GLY A 122 16.24 -1.40 -7.63
N PHE A 123 15.97 -2.26 -8.60
CA PHE A 123 15.48 -3.62 -8.34
C PHE A 123 16.44 -4.41 -7.43
N GLN A 124 17.74 -4.42 -7.75
CA GLN A 124 18.72 -5.18 -6.96
C GLN A 124 18.84 -4.66 -5.51
N TRP A 125 18.81 -3.36 -5.33
CA TRP A 125 18.82 -2.75 -4.00
C TRP A 125 17.61 -3.23 -3.16
N ARG A 126 16.42 -3.24 -3.78
CA ARG A 126 15.19 -3.72 -3.12
C ARG A 126 15.26 -5.21 -2.77
N VAL A 127 15.82 -6.04 -3.66
CA VAL A 127 16.05 -7.46 -3.43
C VAL A 127 16.98 -7.65 -2.23
N ASN A 128 18.14 -7.00 -2.23
CA ASN A 128 19.12 -7.10 -1.14
C ASN A 128 18.52 -6.65 0.20
N ARG A 129 17.78 -5.53 0.19
CA ARG A 129 17.10 -5.02 1.37
C ARG A 129 16.05 -6.01 1.92
N MET A 130 15.29 -6.64 1.04
CA MET A 130 14.28 -7.64 1.44
C MET A 130 14.94 -8.94 1.91
N ALA A 131 16.04 -9.38 1.32
CA ALA A 131 16.80 -10.53 1.78
C ALA A 131 17.28 -10.36 3.24
N GLY A 132 17.73 -9.17 3.61
CA GLY A 132 18.06 -8.84 5.01
C GLY A 132 16.86 -8.90 5.98
N LYS A 133 15.63 -8.78 5.48
CA LYS A 133 14.39 -8.88 6.27
C LYS A 133 13.75 -10.28 6.26
N MET A 134 14.26 -11.17 5.41
CA MET A 134 13.73 -12.51 5.19
C MET A 134 14.85 -13.57 5.39
N PRO A 135 15.38 -13.73 6.61
CA PRO A 135 16.50 -14.64 6.86
C PRO A 135 16.11 -16.08 6.48
N GLY A 136 17.02 -16.78 5.81
CA GLY A 136 16.81 -18.17 5.37
C GLY A 136 16.09 -18.34 4.05
N VAL A 137 15.59 -17.26 3.42
CA VAL A 137 14.98 -17.33 2.09
C VAL A 137 16.06 -17.15 1.02
N PRO A 138 16.17 -18.06 0.02
CA PRO A 138 17.12 -17.92 -1.08
C PRO A 138 16.95 -16.58 -1.83
N LEU A 139 18.05 -15.96 -2.23
CA LEU A 139 18.03 -14.66 -2.90
C LEU A 139 17.20 -14.64 -4.19
N GLU A 140 17.22 -15.75 -4.93
CA GLU A 140 16.42 -15.92 -6.14
C GLU A 140 14.91 -15.90 -5.83
N GLN A 141 14.51 -16.53 -4.73
CA GLN A 141 13.13 -16.50 -4.27
C GLN A 141 12.72 -15.08 -3.85
N VAL A 142 13.57 -14.38 -3.11
CA VAL A 142 13.35 -12.97 -2.75
C VAL A 142 13.20 -12.10 -4.00
N ALA A 143 14.04 -12.31 -5.01
CA ALA A 143 13.95 -11.58 -6.27
C ALA A 143 12.65 -11.89 -7.03
N SER A 144 12.21 -13.14 -7.01
CA SER A 144 10.91 -13.54 -7.57
C SER A 144 9.76 -12.86 -6.84
N ASP A 145 9.78 -12.87 -5.51
CA ASP A 145 8.74 -12.25 -4.67
C ASP A 145 8.64 -10.73 -4.90
N VAL A 146 9.78 -10.05 -5.04
CA VAL A 146 9.82 -8.61 -5.38
C VAL A 146 9.13 -8.34 -6.72
N ARG A 147 9.44 -9.14 -7.76
CA ARG A 147 8.81 -8.99 -9.09
C ARG A 147 7.31 -9.26 -9.04
N GLN A 148 6.91 -10.32 -8.34
CA GLN A 148 5.51 -10.72 -8.24
C GLN A 148 4.67 -9.68 -7.48
N ALA A 149 5.18 -9.15 -6.38
CA ALA A 149 4.52 -8.10 -5.62
C ALA A 149 4.33 -6.82 -6.44
N ASP A 150 5.35 -6.41 -7.20
CA ASP A 150 5.24 -5.24 -8.08
C ASP A 150 4.25 -5.48 -9.24
N LYS A 151 4.29 -6.67 -9.85
CA LYS A 151 3.34 -7.06 -10.91
C LYS A 151 1.89 -7.05 -10.39
N ALA A 152 1.68 -7.56 -9.19
CA ALA A 152 0.36 -7.59 -8.57
C ALA A 152 -0.15 -6.18 -8.24
N ARG A 153 0.71 -5.28 -7.72
CA ARG A 153 0.37 -3.87 -7.51
C ARG A 153 0.05 -3.15 -8.80
N LYS A 154 0.85 -3.37 -9.84
CA LYS A 154 0.58 -2.84 -11.18
C LYS A 154 -0.79 -3.25 -11.67
N LYS A 155 -1.10 -4.56 -11.63
CA LYS A 155 -2.39 -5.10 -12.06
C LYS A 155 -3.55 -4.47 -11.28
N SER A 156 -3.43 -4.36 -9.96
CA SER A 156 -4.44 -3.74 -9.10
C SER A 156 -4.64 -2.26 -9.44
N CYS A 157 -3.57 -1.48 -9.52
CA CYS A 157 -3.63 -0.07 -9.89
C CYS A 157 -4.33 0.12 -11.24
N GLU A 158 -3.82 -0.51 -12.30
CA GLU A 158 -4.34 -0.34 -13.66
C GLU A 158 -5.79 -0.86 -13.81
N HIS A 159 -6.18 -1.90 -13.04
CA HIS A 159 -7.53 -2.42 -13.05
C HIS A 159 -8.56 -1.45 -12.46
N TYR A 160 -8.27 -0.93 -11.24
CA TYR A 160 -9.25 -0.10 -10.51
C TYR A 160 -9.19 1.38 -10.87
N THR A 161 -7.98 1.90 -11.12
CA THR A 161 -7.80 3.34 -11.34
C THR A 161 -7.78 3.74 -12.81
N LYS A 162 -7.56 2.79 -13.72
CA LYS A 162 -7.33 3.00 -15.15
C LYS A 162 -6.13 3.92 -15.43
N THR A 163 -5.26 4.13 -14.44
CA THR A 163 -4.03 4.91 -14.56
C THR A 163 -2.82 3.98 -14.69
N ARG A 164 -1.72 4.49 -15.22
CA ARG A 164 -0.46 3.74 -15.31
C ARG A 164 0.21 3.65 -13.94
N TYR A 165 0.54 2.45 -13.51
CA TYR A 165 1.38 2.25 -12.34
C TYR A 165 2.79 2.87 -12.54
N ARG A 166 3.33 3.56 -11.54
CA ARG A 166 4.62 4.27 -11.59
C ARG A 166 4.67 5.51 -12.49
N ASP A 167 3.56 5.96 -13.02
CA ASP A 167 3.53 7.20 -13.77
C ASP A 167 3.68 8.39 -12.81
N ALA A 168 4.77 9.14 -12.98
CA ALA A 168 5.08 10.29 -12.13
C ALA A 168 3.96 11.35 -12.12
N ALA A 169 3.16 11.44 -13.19
CA ALA A 169 2.04 12.36 -13.27
C ALA A 169 0.93 12.10 -12.24
N ASN A 170 0.91 10.90 -11.64
CA ASN A 170 -0.05 10.56 -10.60
C ASN A 170 0.37 11.02 -9.19
N TYR A 171 1.57 11.57 -9.03
CA TYR A 171 2.18 11.88 -7.73
C TYR A 171 2.72 13.30 -7.70
N ASP A 172 2.69 13.89 -6.52
CA ASP A 172 3.27 15.21 -6.28
C ASP A 172 4.76 15.12 -5.96
N LEU A 173 5.19 13.96 -5.43
CA LEU A 173 6.59 13.69 -5.07
C LEU A 173 6.97 12.23 -5.37
N CYS A 174 8.05 12.02 -6.12
CA CYS A 174 8.67 10.71 -6.32
C CYS A 174 10.02 10.64 -5.61
N ILE A 175 10.20 9.66 -4.72
CA ILE A 175 11.38 9.52 -3.87
C ILE A 175 12.18 8.28 -4.28
N ASN A 176 13.45 8.48 -4.67
CA ASN A 176 14.38 7.37 -4.85
C ASN A 176 15.06 7.04 -3.51
N THR A 177 14.56 6.02 -2.84
CA THR A 177 15.02 5.62 -1.50
C THR A 177 16.38 4.93 -1.49
N GLU A 178 16.85 4.40 -2.62
CA GLU A 178 18.23 3.92 -2.77
C GLU A 178 19.23 5.07 -2.70
N LYS A 179 18.91 6.20 -3.32
CA LYS A 179 19.80 7.36 -3.38
C LYS A 179 19.78 8.19 -2.11
N LEU A 180 18.62 8.36 -1.52
CA LEU A 180 18.48 9.19 -0.31
C LEU A 180 18.75 8.41 0.98
N GLY A 181 18.51 7.09 0.99
CA GLY A 181 18.39 6.31 2.20
C GLY A 181 17.01 6.48 2.83
N ILE A 182 16.58 5.46 3.61
CA ILE A 182 15.25 5.47 4.26
C ILE A 182 15.15 6.57 5.33
N ASP A 183 16.27 6.92 5.96
CA ASP A 183 16.30 7.91 7.06
C ASP A 183 16.13 9.36 6.59
N ARG A 184 16.44 9.62 5.33
CA ARG A 184 16.35 10.96 4.72
C ARG A 184 15.15 11.10 3.75
N ALA A 185 14.50 9.97 3.46
CA ALA A 185 13.34 9.92 2.60
C ALA A 185 12.06 10.22 3.38
#